data_6fff9dcfac041ee7738fae14135b4086
#
_entry.id   6fff9dcfac041ee7738fae14135b4086
#
_cell.length_a   1.000
_cell.length_b   1.000
_cell.length_c   1.000
_cell.angle_alpha   90.00
_cell.angle_beta   90.00
_cell.angle_gamma   90.00
#
_symmetry.space_group_name_H-M   'P 1'
#
loop_
_entity.id
_entity.type
_entity.pdbx_description
1 polymer ?
#
loop_
_entity_poly.entity_id
_entity_poly.type
_entity_poly.pdbx_seq_one_letter_code
_entity_poly.pdbx_strand_id
1 'polypeptide(L)'
;MLKWITETRVMIDDHVSKHGLMRAKAFPGRAAILIKLLGLNENHISAVYEIKGSIKVGHYVPGTRIPILPEVELYAKKDLKKPILNLAWHLPSEVRANLLANGYVGHVIDIKTF
;
A
#
# COMPACT_ATOMS: atom_id res chain seq x y z
N MET A 1 20.11 3.70 -6.00
CA MET A 1 19.24 3.25 -4.90
C MET A 1 18.90 4.33 -3.88
N LEU A 2 19.88 5.06 -3.38
CA LEU A 2 19.62 6.15 -2.42
C LEU A 2 18.69 7.23 -2.99
N LYS A 3 18.87 7.56 -4.25
CA LYS A 3 18.02 8.54 -4.91
C LYS A 3 16.57 8.07 -4.96
N TRP A 4 16.34 6.80 -5.29
CA TRP A 4 15.00 6.24 -5.34
C TRP A 4 14.33 6.27 -3.96
N ILE A 5 15.08 5.91 -2.91
CA ILE A 5 14.56 5.94 -1.53
C ILE A 5 14.14 7.35 -1.15
N THR A 6 15.00 8.33 -1.40
CA THR A 6 14.73 9.73 -1.07
C THR A 6 13.51 10.26 -1.83
N GLU A 7 13.46 10.03 -3.13
CA GLU A 7 12.35 10.52 -3.97
C GLU A 7 11.02 9.88 -3.57
N THR A 8 11.04 8.58 -3.32
CA THR A 8 9.82 7.85 -2.93
C THR A 8 9.31 8.32 -1.58
N ARG A 9 10.21 8.53 -0.60
CA ARG A 9 9.82 9.05 0.72
C ARG A 9 9.24 10.46 0.61
N VAL A 10 9.84 11.33 -0.19
CA VAL A 10 9.30 12.68 -0.40
C VAL A 10 7.90 12.61 -0.98
N MET A 11 7.68 11.75 -1.96
CA MET A 11 6.37 11.57 -2.57
C MET A 11 5.35 11.06 -1.56
N ILE A 12 5.70 10.06 -0.75
CA ILE A 12 4.80 9.50 0.26
C ILE A 12 4.51 10.54 1.34
N ASP A 13 5.52 11.21 1.85
CA ASP A 13 5.33 12.24 2.88
C ASP A 13 4.42 13.38 2.38
N ASP A 14 4.55 13.76 1.11
CA ASP A 14 3.70 14.78 0.50
C ASP A 14 2.23 14.30 0.45
N HIS A 15 2.00 13.06 0.03
CA HIS A 15 0.65 12.49 0.00
C HIS A 15 0.04 12.41 1.40
N VAL A 16 0.81 11.97 2.39
CA VAL A 16 0.33 11.89 3.78
C VAL A 16 -0.03 13.28 4.30
N SER A 17 0.77 14.28 3.98
CA SER A 17 0.52 15.65 4.38
C SER A 17 -0.79 16.20 3.78
N LYS A 18 -1.08 15.84 2.53
CA LYS A 18 -2.26 16.37 1.81
C LYS A 18 -3.53 15.54 2.02
N HIS A 19 -3.40 14.23 2.15
CA HIS A 19 -4.54 13.30 2.12
C HIS A 19 -4.68 12.44 3.37
N GLY A 20 -3.76 12.54 4.31
CA GLY A 20 -3.72 11.69 5.49
C GLY A 20 -3.03 10.36 5.19
N LEU A 21 -3.16 9.40 6.09
CA LEU A 21 -2.49 8.10 5.95
C LEU A 21 -2.90 7.42 4.65
N MET A 22 -1.91 6.82 3.98
CA MET A 22 -2.14 6.11 2.72
C MET A 22 -2.63 4.69 2.98
N ARG A 23 -3.46 4.20 2.07
CA ARG A 23 -3.80 2.78 2.02
C ARG A 23 -2.78 2.08 1.15
N ALA A 24 -2.54 0.78 1.40
CA ALA A 24 -1.66 -0.02 0.56
C ALA A 24 -2.37 -1.31 0.16
N LYS A 25 -2.09 -1.80 -1.04
CA LYS A 25 -2.71 -3.00 -1.58
C LYS A 25 -1.64 -4.03 -1.86
N ALA A 26 -1.93 -5.27 -1.49
CA ALA A 26 -1.10 -6.44 -1.66
C ALA A 26 0.15 -6.41 -0.78
N PHE A 27 0.54 -7.57 -0.30
CA PHE A 27 1.72 -7.69 0.56
C PHE A 27 2.54 -8.91 0.13
N PRO A 28 3.22 -8.84 -1.03
CA PRO A 28 4.14 -9.90 -1.43
C PRO A 28 5.32 -9.96 -0.46
N GLY A 29 6.04 -11.09 -0.45
CA GLY A 29 7.15 -11.27 0.48
C GLY A 29 8.20 -10.17 0.45
N ARG A 30 8.38 -9.51 -0.68
CA ARG A 30 9.35 -8.42 -0.83
C ARG A 30 8.88 -7.08 -0.30
N ALA A 31 7.57 -6.93 -0.03
CA ALA A 31 7.03 -5.65 0.42
C ALA A 31 7.57 -5.24 1.78
N ALA A 32 7.78 -6.20 2.67
CA ALA A 32 8.35 -5.90 3.99
C ALA A 32 9.72 -5.26 3.89
N ILE A 33 10.55 -5.72 2.94
CA ILE A 33 11.88 -5.16 2.69
C ILE A 33 11.76 -3.73 2.19
N LEU A 34 10.85 -3.47 1.26
CA LEU A 34 10.63 -2.12 0.73
C LEU A 34 10.16 -1.16 1.81
N ILE A 35 9.23 -1.58 2.64
CA ILE A 35 8.72 -0.77 3.74
C ILE A 35 9.85 -0.42 4.71
N LYS A 36 10.71 -1.38 5.02
CA LYS A 36 11.87 -1.15 5.89
C LYS A 36 12.87 -0.19 5.26
N LEU A 37 13.21 -0.39 3.98
CA LEU A 37 14.14 0.48 3.27
C LEU A 37 13.65 1.92 3.20
N LEU A 38 12.35 2.10 3.01
CA LEU A 38 11.74 3.43 2.95
C LEU A 38 11.47 4.02 4.33
N GLY A 39 11.66 3.25 5.39
CA GLY A 39 11.39 3.70 6.75
C GLY A 39 9.93 3.99 7.01
N LEU A 40 9.02 3.28 6.34
CA LEU A 40 7.59 3.48 6.49
C LEU A 40 7.05 2.75 7.72
N ASN A 41 6.01 3.32 8.31
CA ASN A 41 5.35 2.72 9.47
C ASN A 41 3.89 3.18 9.53
N GLU A 42 3.25 2.97 10.68
CA GLU A 42 1.84 3.32 10.90
C GLU A 42 1.56 4.83 10.79
N ASN A 43 2.60 5.66 10.76
CA ASN A 43 2.44 7.11 10.55
C ASN A 43 2.33 7.48 9.06
N HIS A 44 2.52 6.52 8.18
CA HIS A 44 2.47 6.73 6.73
C HIS A 44 1.36 5.91 6.09
N ILE A 45 1.18 4.67 6.54
CA ILE A 45 0.25 3.71 5.95
C ILE A 45 -0.76 3.29 7.01
N SER A 46 -2.05 3.42 6.70
CA SER A 46 -3.12 3.07 7.63
C SER A 46 -3.34 1.56 7.71
N ALA A 47 -3.23 0.87 6.59
CA ALA A 47 -3.39 -0.58 6.52
C ALA A 47 -2.89 -1.10 5.18
N VAL A 48 -2.49 -2.37 5.17
CA VAL A 48 -2.19 -3.12 3.94
C VAL A 48 -3.34 -4.09 3.71
N TYR A 49 -3.92 -4.08 2.52
CA TYR A 49 -5.08 -4.92 2.19
C TYR A 49 -4.64 -6.11 1.34
N GLU A 50 -4.95 -7.30 1.80
CA GLU A 50 -4.61 -8.57 1.17
C GLU A 50 -5.84 -9.32 0.70
N ILE A 51 -5.66 -10.24 -0.24
CA ILE A 51 -6.76 -11.07 -0.73
C ILE A 51 -7.33 -11.92 0.39
N LYS A 52 -8.62 -12.23 0.28
CA LYS A 52 -9.30 -13.09 1.24
C LYS A 52 -8.60 -14.46 1.31
N GLY A 53 -8.38 -14.94 2.51
CA GLY A 53 -7.74 -16.23 2.74
C GLY A 53 -6.21 -16.16 2.86
N SER A 54 -5.61 -14.99 2.68
CA SER A 54 -4.17 -14.83 2.92
C SER A 54 -3.85 -15.09 4.39
N ILE A 55 -2.81 -15.89 4.65
CA ILE A 55 -2.35 -16.16 6.02
C ILE A 55 -1.79 -14.92 6.71
N LYS A 56 -1.49 -13.88 5.95
CA LYS A 56 -0.94 -12.63 6.48
C LYS A 56 -2.01 -11.75 7.13
N VAL A 57 -3.28 -11.95 6.78
CA VAL A 57 -4.38 -11.19 7.37
C VAL A 57 -4.46 -11.44 8.87
N GLY A 58 -4.63 -10.37 9.64
CA GLY A 58 -4.67 -10.44 11.09
C GLY A 58 -3.31 -10.20 11.76
N HIS A 59 -2.25 -10.02 10.97
CA HIS A 59 -0.91 -9.71 11.46
C HIS A 59 -0.55 -8.26 11.17
N TYR A 60 0.58 -7.83 11.70
CA TYR A 60 1.16 -6.52 11.36
C TYR A 60 2.30 -6.70 10.38
N VAL A 61 2.58 -5.65 9.61
CA VAL A 61 3.79 -5.61 8.80
C VAL A 61 5.00 -5.67 9.77
N PRO A 62 5.96 -6.58 9.57
CA PRO A 62 7.09 -6.75 10.48
C PRO A 62 7.81 -5.43 10.80
N GLY A 63 8.07 -5.21 12.08
CA GLY A 63 8.72 -3.99 12.56
C GLY A 63 7.83 -2.76 12.63
N THR A 64 6.53 -2.89 12.36
CA THR A 64 5.59 -1.78 12.39
C THR A 64 4.30 -2.15 13.09
N ARG A 65 3.41 -1.19 13.26
CA ARG A 65 2.03 -1.40 13.71
C ARG A 65 1.03 -1.25 12.57
N ILE A 66 1.47 -1.40 11.33
CA ILE A 66 0.57 -1.36 10.17
C ILE A 66 -0.20 -2.68 10.12
N PRO A 67 -1.52 -2.68 10.28
CA PRO A 67 -2.30 -3.92 10.24
C PRO A 67 -2.45 -4.44 8.81
N ILE A 68 -2.48 -5.74 8.67
CA ILE A 68 -2.79 -6.41 7.40
C ILE A 68 -4.24 -6.86 7.47
N LEU A 69 -5.08 -6.28 6.64
CA LEU A 69 -6.53 -6.49 6.65
C LEU A 69 -7.00 -7.19 5.37
N PRO A 70 -8.16 -7.86 5.40
CA PRO A 70 -8.72 -8.43 4.18
C PRO A 70 -9.19 -7.33 3.22
N GLU A 71 -9.04 -7.53 1.92
CA GLU A 71 -9.37 -6.51 0.92
C GLU A 71 -10.85 -6.12 0.91
N VAL A 72 -11.73 -6.97 1.42
CA VAL A 72 -13.15 -6.64 1.51
C VAL A 72 -13.37 -5.39 2.36
N GLU A 73 -12.52 -5.15 3.36
CA GLU A 73 -12.62 -3.94 4.17
C GLU A 73 -12.22 -2.68 3.40
N LEU A 74 -11.32 -2.81 2.44
CA LEU A 74 -10.97 -1.69 1.56
C LEU A 74 -12.16 -1.27 0.72
N TYR A 75 -12.85 -2.22 0.10
CA TYR A 75 -13.97 -1.94 -0.79
C TYR A 75 -15.24 -1.54 -0.04
N ALA A 76 -15.32 -1.85 1.25
CA ALA A 76 -16.43 -1.43 2.11
C ALA A 76 -16.32 0.04 2.53
N LYS A 77 -15.17 0.68 2.35
CA LYS A 77 -14.97 2.08 2.72
C LYS A 77 -15.72 2.99 1.75
N LYS A 78 -16.22 4.11 2.28
CA LYS A 78 -16.97 5.08 1.47
C LYS A 78 -16.09 5.83 0.49
N ASP A 79 -14.82 5.96 0.81
CA ASP A 79 -13.88 6.77 0.04
C ASP A 79 -12.98 5.89 -0.82
N LEU A 80 -13.49 5.53 -2.00
CA LEU A 80 -12.76 4.70 -2.97
C LEU A 80 -11.97 5.53 -3.99
N LYS A 81 -11.83 6.84 -3.73
CA LYS A 81 -11.12 7.76 -4.63
C LYS A 81 -9.76 8.18 -4.09
N LYS A 82 -9.42 7.83 -2.86
CA LYS A 82 -8.13 8.19 -2.28
C LYS A 82 -6.98 7.45 -2.96
N PRO A 83 -5.79 8.08 -3.02
CA PRO A 83 -4.61 7.38 -3.54
C PRO A 83 -4.31 6.12 -2.73
N ILE A 84 -3.81 5.10 -3.42
CA ILE A 84 -3.44 3.83 -2.80
C ILE A 84 -2.07 3.40 -3.30
N LEU A 85 -1.21 2.89 -2.40
CA LEU A 85 0.09 2.36 -2.76
C LEU A 85 -0.05 0.92 -3.24
N ASN A 86 0.56 0.61 -4.37
CA ASN A 86 0.68 -0.76 -4.84
C ASN A 86 2.03 -1.32 -4.39
N LEU A 87 2.02 -2.21 -3.40
CA LEU A 87 3.23 -2.87 -2.91
C LEU A 87 3.63 -4.05 -3.78
N ALA A 88 2.74 -4.56 -4.61
CA ALA A 88 3.03 -5.59 -5.61
C ALA A 88 3.46 -4.93 -6.92
N TRP A 89 4.53 -4.16 -6.87
CA TRP A 89 5.03 -3.34 -7.97
C TRP A 89 5.31 -4.12 -9.25
N HIS A 90 5.58 -5.41 -9.13
CA HIS A 90 5.86 -6.29 -10.28
C HIS A 90 4.58 -6.77 -10.99
N LEU A 91 3.40 -6.47 -10.45
CA LEU A 91 2.11 -6.85 -11.02
C LEU A 91 1.18 -5.63 -11.14
N PRO A 92 1.64 -4.53 -11.75
CA PRO A 92 0.85 -3.28 -11.70
C PRO A 92 -0.49 -3.38 -12.43
N SER A 93 -0.53 -4.04 -13.59
CA SER A 93 -1.77 -4.18 -14.37
C SER A 93 -2.81 -5.03 -13.66
N GLU A 94 -2.36 -6.12 -13.03
CA GLU A 94 -3.24 -7.04 -12.32
C GLU A 94 -3.85 -6.37 -11.08
N VAL A 95 -3.05 -5.63 -10.33
CA VAL A 95 -3.53 -4.91 -9.15
C VAL A 95 -4.54 -3.84 -9.55
N ARG A 96 -4.25 -3.06 -10.60
CA ARG A 96 -5.19 -2.04 -11.09
C ARG A 96 -6.49 -2.65 -11.58
N ALA A 97 -6.43 -3.75 -12.31
CA ALA A 97 -7.63 -4.42 -12.80
C ALA A 97 -8.51 -4.92 -11.64
N ASN A 98 -7.89 -5.49 -10.61
CA ASN A 98 -8.60 -5.94 -9.43
C ASN A 98 -9.27 -4.79 -8.69
N LEU A 99 -8.57 -3.68 -8.52
CA LEU A 99 -9.13 -2.50 -7.86
C LEU A 99 -10.32 -1.94 -8.64
N LEU A 100 -10.19 -1.79 -9.95
CA LEU A 100 -11.28 -1.30 -10.79
C LEU A 100 -12.48 -2.22 -10.78
N ALA A 101 -12.26 -3.54 -10.82
CA ALA A 101 -13.33 -4.53 -10.79
C ALA A 101 -14.15 -4.45 -9.50
N ASN A 102 -13.56 -3.92 -8.42
CA ASN A 102 -14.23 -3.76 -7.14
C ASN A 102 -14.65 -2.33 -6.84
N GLY A 103 -14.62 -1.46 -7.85
CA GLY A 103 -15.11 -0.09 -7.73
C GLY A 103 -14.11 0.93 -7.20
N TYR A 104 -12.84 0.56 -7.03
CA TYR A 104 -11.83 1.50 -6.57
C TYR A 104 -11.33 2.34 -7.74
N VAL A 105 -11.51 3.65 -7.66
CA VAL A 105 -11.18 4.58 -8.75
C VAL A 105 -10.08 5.57 -8.38
N GLY A 106 -9.46 5.42 -7.22
CA GLY A 106 -8.37 6.29 -6.79
C GLY A 106 -7.09 6.06 -7.59
N HIS A 107 -6.18 7.02 -7.52
CA HIS A 107 -4.88 6.91 -8.17
C HIS A 107 -4.05 5.80 -7.53
N VAL A 108 -3.55 4.89 -8.35
CA VAL A 108 -2.69 3.79 -7.88
C VAL A 108 -1.23 4.19 -8.07
N ILE A 109 -0.50 4.21 -6.97
CA ILE A 109 0.92 4.57 -6.97
C ILE A 109 1.74 3.31 -6.79
N ASP A 110 2.46 2.91 -7.85
CA ASP A 110 3.32 1.73 -7.79
C ASP A 110 4.63 2.08 -7.10
N ILE A 111 5.00 1.30 -6.08
CA ILE A 111 6.34 1.40 -5.51
C ILE A 111 7.27 0.66 -6.46
N LYS A 112 8.05 1.41 -7.22
CA LYS A 112 9.01 0.83 -8.14
C LYS A 112 10.39 0.78 -7.52
N THR A 113 11.12 -0.29 -7.77
CA THR A 113 12.50 -0.43 -7.34
C THR A 113 13.37 0.03 -8.46
N PHE A 114 13.63 0.70 -9.13
CA PHE A 114 14.60 1.06 -10.18
C PHE A 114 14.56 0.12 -11.42
#